data_a9b4a81313640dfde4782518e11768b8
#
_entry.id   a9b4a81313640dfde4782518e11768b8
#
_cell.length_a   1.000
_cell.length_b   1.000
_cell.length_c   1.000
_cell.angle_alpha   90.00
_cell.angle_beta   90.00
_cell.angle_gamma   90.00
#
_symmetry.space_group_name_H-M   'P 1'
#
loop_
_entity.id
_entity.type
_entity.pdbx_description
1 polymer ?
#
loop_
_entity_poly.entity_id
_entity_poly.type
_entity_poly.pdbx_seq_one_letter_code
_entity_poly.pdbx_strand_id
1 'polypeptide(L)'
;MIHRQFSILLMLHEFLTSLTTPCPTHLRALGYLYEAIALRGRYRRNRAAWQPHLDNSRRFVLAAAERCSDKGNIVILGSGLLLDVPLAELSALFREVVLMDVICLPEXXXQIRKYDNVHFVEHDATNIAERLYWNGQERISELPEPAPDTSVIDQNSGLVVSLNILSQLWVVPRAYAANHLRALTEDQVEEWCGRLVASHYDYLRSLPCDVCLVADHEFVKRDQAGQVISRDSTVYGLELPKPDDSWIWNIGPIGKDSRFMSKELIVGAWYFQGRNEVRRL
;
A
#
# COMPACT_ATOMS: atom_id res chain seq x y z
N MET A 1 -18.14 21.08 -24.14
CA MET A 1 -17.54 20.20 -25.14
C MET A 1 -16.15 19.70 -24.68
N ILE A 2 -15.27 20.56 -24.23
CA ILE A 2 -13.88 20.26 -23.79
C ILE A 2 -13.84 19.20 -22.64
N HIS A 3 -14.72 19.32 -21.63
CA HIS A 3 -14.77 18.37 -20.50
C HIS A 3 -15.13 16.94 -20.92
N ARG A 4 -16.01 16.78 -21.90
CA ARG A 4 -16.40 15.45 -22.40
C ARG A 4 -15.28 14.76 -23.18
N GLN A 5 -14.51 15.53 -23.97
CA GLN A 5 -13.35 14.99 -24.70
C GLN A 5 -12.23 14.56 -23.76
N PHE A 6 -11.98 15.33 -22.69
CA PHE A 6 -10.99 14.97 -21.66
C PHE A 6 -11.36 13.67 -20.94
N SER A 7 -12.65 13.47 -20.65
CA SER A 7 -13.13 12.26 -19.98
C SER A 7 -12.97 11.01 -20.86
N ILE A 8 -13.25 11.14 -22.17
CA ILE A 8 -13.11 10.03 -23.12
C ILE A 8 -11.63 9.65 -23.30
N LEU A 9 -10.75 10.65 -23.45
CA LEU A 9 -9.30 10.41 -23.57
C LEU A 9 -8.73 9.71 -22.32
N LEU A 10 -9.21 10.10 -21.15
CA LEU A 10 -8.80 9.49 -19.88
C LEU A 10 -9.24 8.03 -19.81
N MET A 11 -10.51 7.74 -20.15
CA MET A 11 -11.04 6.37 -20.19
C MET A 11 -10.30 5.50 -21.20
N LEU A 12 -9.99 6.05 -22.39
CA LEU A 12 -9.19 5.36 -23.40
C LEU A 12 -7.78 5.04 -22.87
N HIS A 13 -7.16 5.99 -22.20
CA HIS A 13 -5.84 5.79 -21.63
C HIS A 13 -5.86 4.70 -20.52
N GLU A 14 -6.86 4.73 -19.66
CA GLU A 14 -7.05 3.71 -18.61
C GLU A 14 -7.27 2.32 -19.24
N PHE A 15 -8.10 2.25 -20.27
CA PHE A 15 -8.35 1.02 -21.01
C PHE A 15 -7.07 0.50 -21.67
N LEU A 16 -6.33 1.35 -22.37
CA LEU A 16 -5.05 0.97 -22.98
C LEU A 16 -4.03 0.49 -21.93
N THR A 17 -3.94 1.20 -20.79
CA THR A 17 -3.08 0.77 -19.68
C THR A 17 -3.47 -0.63 -19.19
N SER A 18 -4.79 -0.88 -19.06
CA SER A 18 -5.29 -2.20 -18.64
C SER A 18 -4.89 -3.32 -19.61
N LEU A 19 -4.86 -3.02 -20.91
CA LEU A 19 -4.47 -4.01 -21.94
C LEU A 19 -2.97 -4.23 -22.01
N THR A 20 -2.17 -3.18 -21.81
CA THR A 20 -0.73 -3.22 -22.03
C THR A 20 0.10 -3.52 -20.78
N THR A 21 -0.49 -3.44 -19.58
CA THR A 21 0.24 -3.74 -18.34
C THR A 21 0.31 -5.26 -18.15
N PRO A 22 1.53 -5.84 -18.10
CA PRO A 22 1.68 -7.24 -17.72
C PRO A 22 1.10 -7.44 -16.31
N CYS A 23 0.28 -8.46 -16.16
CA CYS A 23 -0.39 -8.73 -14.90
C CYS A 23 -0.79 -10.19 -14.85
N PRO A 24 -0.33 -10.97 -13.86
CA PRO A 24 -0.78 -12.35 -13.69
C PRO A 24 -2.30 -12.47 -13.65
N THR A 25 -2.80 -13.57 -14.17
CA THR A 25 -4.25 -13.82 -14.29
C THR A 25 -4.97 -13.66 -12.94
N HIS A 26 -4.41 -14.23 -11.89
CA HIS A 26 -5.02 -14.17 -10.56
C HIS A 26 -5.09 -12.72 -10.02
N LEU A 27 -4.02 -11.93 -10.16
CA LEU A 27 -3.99 -10.53 -9.71
C LEU A 27 -4.97 -9.66 -10.49
N ARG A 28 -5.07 -9.91 -11.82
CA ARG A 28 -6.03 -9.22 -12.68
C ARG A 28 -7.47 -9.58 -12.28
N ALA A 29 -7.75 -10.87 -12.06
CA ALA A 29 -9.07 -11.37 -11.69
C ALA A 29 -9.51 -10.87 -10.30
N LEU A 30 -8.59 -10.76 -9.36
CA LEU A 30 -8.89 -10.18 -8.04
C LEU A 30 -9.22 -8.68 -8.13
N GLY A 31 -8.69 -7.97 -9.13
CA GLY A 31 -8.96 -6.55 -9.32
C GLY A 31 -7.77 -5.62 -8.99
N TYR A 32 -6.61 -6.16 -8.68
CA TYR A 32 -5.43 -5.34 -8.32
C TYR A 32 -5.03 -4.36 -9.42
N LEU A 33 -5.04 -4.81 -10.68
CA LEU A 33 -4.72 -3.92 -11.80
C LEU A 33 -5.75 -2.79 -11.94
N TYR A 34 -7.03 -3.10 -11.75
CA TYR A 34 -8.09 -2.09 -11.76
C TYR A 34 -7.85 -1.04 -10.66
N GLU A 35 -7.54 -1.50 -9.43
CA GLU A 35 -7.30 -0.58 -8.30
C GLU A 35 -6.06 0.29 -8.52
N ALA A 36 -4.97 -0.26 -9.08
CA ALA A 36 -3.77 0.53 -9.41
C ALA A 36 -4.09 1.66 -10.41
N ILE A 37 -4.87 1.34 -11.45
CA ILE A 37 -5.31 2.33 -12.45
C ILE A 37 -6.26 3.36 -11.81
N ALA A 38 -7.20 2.90 -10.98
CA ALA A 38 -8.16 3.77 -10.29
C ALA A 38 -7.45 4.71 -9.30
N LEU A 39 -6.43 4.21 -8.59
CA LEU A 39 -5.60 5.02 -7.68
C LEU A 39 -4.93 6.17 -8.45
N ARG A 40 -4.35 5.89 -9.62
CA ARG A 40 -3.77 6.90 -10.50
C ARG A 40 -4.80 7.98 -10.87
N GLY A 41 -6.02 7.55 -11.20
CA GLY A 41 -7.12 8.47 -11.52
C GLY A 41 -7.51 9.33 -10.31
N ARG A 42 -7.63 8.71 -9.13
CA ARG A 42 -7.93 9.43 -7.87
C ARG A 42 -6.83 10.45 -7.56
N TYR A 43 -5.56 10.07 -7.68
CA TYR A 43 -4.42 10.99 -7.46
C TYR A 43 -4.50 12.21 -8.38
N ARG A 44 -4.71 12.00 -9.69
CA ARG A 44 -4.78 13.11 -10.66
C ARG A 44 -5.88 14.11 -10.29
N ARG A 45 -7.04 13.63 -9.83
CA ARG A 45 -8.17 14.51 -9.44
C ARG A 45 -7.90 15.25 -8.13
N ASN A 46 -7.19 14.61 -7.19
CA ASN A 46 -7.03 15.12 -5.83
C ASN A 46 -5.59 15.55 -5.51
N ARG A 47 -4.74 15.74 -6.53
CA ARG A 47 -3.30 15.97 -6.39
C ARG A 47 -2.95 17.01 -5.33
N ALA A 48 -3.60 18.17 -5.38
CA ALA A 48 -3.31 19.26 -4.43
C ALA A 48 -3.65 18.89 -2.97
N ALA A 49 -4.75 18.14 -2.78
CA ALA A 49 -5.17 17.72 -1.44
C ALA A 49 -4.28 16.57 -0.90
N TRP A 50 -3.72 15.75 -1.80
CA TRP A 50 -2.85 14.64 -1.41
C TRP A 50 -1.40 15.08 -1.17
N GLN A 51 -0.97 16.21 -1.76
CA GLN A 51 0.43 16.64 -1.71
C GLN A 51 1.01 16.70 -0.30
N PRO A 52 0.31 17.27 0.72
CA PRO A 52 0.86 17.28 2.09
C PRO A 52 1.13 15.88 2.66
N HIS A 53 0.25 14.90 2.37
CA HIS A 53 0.47 13.52 2.80
C HIS A 53 1.71 12.92 2.11
N LEU A 54 1.83 13.09 0.80
CA LEU A 54 2.97 12.57 0.03
C LEU A 54 4.30 13.16 0.53
N ASP A 55 4.31 14.46 0.83
CA ASP A 55 5.51 15.14 1.33
C ASP A 55 5.87 14.66 2.75
N ASN A 56 4.88 14.46 3.62
CA ASN A 56 5.09 13.93 4.96
C ASN A 56 5.61 12.48 4.91
N SER A 57 5.04 11.64 4.05
CA SER A 57 5.49 10.25 3.86
C SER A 57 6.95 10.22 3.40
N ARG A 58 7.29 10.99 2.35
CA ARG A 58 8.68 11.09 1.85
C ARG A 58 9.64 11.56 2.94
N ARG A 59 9.26 12.62 3.66
CA ARG A 59 10.07 13.18 4.75
C ARG A 59 10.36 12.13 5.83
N PHE A 60 9.34 11.39 6.24
CA PHE A 60 9.49 10.37 7.28
C PHE A 60 10.35 9.20 6.79
N VAL A 61 10.13 8.73 5.55
CA VAL A 61 10.94 7.66 4.95
C VAL A 61 12.40 8.09 4.85
N LEU A 62 12.68 9.34 4.45
CA LEU A 62 14.05 9.85 4.39
C LEU A 62 14.69 9.92 5.77
N ALA A 63 13.97 10.41 6.78
CA ALA A 63 14.48 10.44 8.15
C ALA A 63 14.79 9.02 8.67
N ALA A 64 13.95 8.04 8.35
CA ALA A 64 14.20 6.63 8.67
C ALA A 64 15.43 6.12 7.93
N ALA A 65 15.54 6.43 6.64
CA ALA A 65 16.68 6.03 5.81
C ALA A 65 18.00 6.63 6.32
N GLU A 66 18.01 7.89 6.74
CA GLU A 66 19.18 8.55 7.32
C GLU A 66 19.58 7.92 8.67
N ARG A 67 18.59 7.59 9.49
CA ARG A 67 18.77 6.99 10.83
C ARG A 67 19.31 5.56 10.75
N CYS A 68 18.89 4.79 9.75
CA CYS A 68 19.36 3.42 9.54
C CYS A 68 20.87 3.41 9.31
N SER A 69 21.62 2.63 10.09
CA SER A 69 23.08 2.57 9.98
C SER A 69 23.55 1.65 8.83
N ASP A 70 22.78 0.64 8.50
CA ASP A 70 23.12 -0.31 7.42
C ASP A 70 22.54 0.19 6.09
N LYS A 71 23.39 0.59 5.19
CA LYS A 71 23.05 1.09 3.85
C LYS A 71 23.16 0.00 2.76
N GLY A 72 23.05 -1.27 3.14
CA GLY A 72 22.97 -2.38 2.20
C GLY A 72 21.75 -2.26 1.31
N ASN A 73 20.72 -3.02 1.62
CA ASN A 73 19.48 -2.98 0.84
C ASN A 73 18.38 -2.25 1.61
N ILE A 74 17.60 -1.43 0.90
CA ILE A 74 16.31 -0.95 1.40
C ILE A 74 15.19 -1.63 0.61
N VAL A 75 14.19 -2.15 1.33
CA VAL A 75 13.02 -2.81 0.73
C VAL A 75 11.78 -1.95 1.00
N ILE A 76 11.06 -1.58 -0.06
CA ILE A 76 9.82 -0.78 0.04
C ILE A 76 8.65 -1.70 -0.29
N LEU A 77 7.84 -2.05 0.72
CA LEU A 77 6.60 -2.80 0.56
C LEU A 77 5.46 -1.80 0.30
N GLY A 78 4.76 -1.95 -0.81
CA GLY A 78 3.71 -1.03 -1.23
C GLY A 78 4.25 0.15 -2.02
N SER A 79 5.15 -0.10 -2.96
CA SER A 79 5.79 0.96 -3.77
C SER A 79 4.81 1.71 -4.68
N GLY A 80 3.70 1.08 -5.04
CA GLY A 80 2.58 1.71 -5.74
C GLY A 80 2.97 2.49 -6.98
N LEU A 81 2.54 3.75 -7.00
CA LEU A 81 2.82 4.67 -8.10
C LEU A 81 4.11 5.50 -7.86
N LEU A 82 4.88 5.18 -6.83
CA LEU A 82 6.09 5.91 -6.40
C LEU A 82 5.81 7.37 -6.01
N LEU A 83 4.57 7.69 -5.65
CA LEU A 83 4.18 9.07 -5.35
C LEU A 83 4.79 9.58 -4.05
N ASP A 84 4.95 8.68 -3.09
CA ASP A 84 5.43 8.95 -1.72
C ASP A 84 6.80 8.28 -1.45
N VAL A 85 7.41 7.70 -2.48
CA VAL A 85 8.77 7.12 -2.41
C VAL A 85 9.78 8.18 -2.86
N PRO A 86 10.73 8.61 -2.00
CA PRO A 86 11.80 9.53 -2.40
C PRO A 86 12.93 8.76 -3.12
N LEU A 87 12.61 8.24 -4.32
CA LEU A 87 13.41 7.25 -5.03
C LEU A 87 14.85 7.71 -5.33
N ALA A 88 15.03 8.97 -5.71
CA ALA A 88 16.35 9.52 -6.06
C ALA A 88 17.27 9.52 -4.83
N GLU A 89 16.73 9.96 -3.71
CA GLU A 89 17.47 10.05 -2.44
C GLU A 89 17.80 8.64 -1.91
N LEU A 90 16.84 7.72 -1.97
CA LEU A 90 17.06 6.34 -1.53
C LEU A 90 18.09 5.62 -2.40
N SER A 91 18.05 5.81 -3.73
CA SER A 91 19.04 5.27 -4.66
C SER A 91 20.45 5.79 -4.36
N ALA A 92 20.56 7.05 -3.91
CA ALA A 92 21.86 7.63 -3.54
C ALA A 92 22.37 7.15 -2.18
N LEU A 93 21.46 6.75 -1.27
CA LEU A 93 21.80 6.36 0.11
C LEU A 93 22.11 4.87 0.28
N PHE A 94 21.44 4.00 -0.48
CA PHE A 94 21.52 2.55 -0.30
C PHE A 94 22.21 1.89 -1.50
N ARG A 95 22.88 0.76 -1.22
CA ARG A 95 23.50 -0.05 -2.28
C ARG A 95 22.45 -0.55 -3.27
N GLU A 96 21.31 -1.04 -2.78
CA GLU A 96 20.18 -1.51 -3.59
C GLU A 96 18.86 -1.01 -3.01
N VAL A 97 17.93 -0.65 -3.91
CA VAL A 97 16.56 -0.28 -3.57
C VAL A 97 15.63 -1.31 -4.21
N VAL A 98 14.95 -2.09 -3.39
CA VAL A 98 14.00 -3.12 -3.84
C VAL A 98 12.59 -2.61 -3.61
N LEU A 99 11.88 -2.40 -4.71
CA LEU A 99 10.49 -1.93 -4.71
C LEU A 99 9.57 -3.15 -4.85
N MET A 100 8.67 -3.34 -3.91
CA MET A 100 7.75 -4.48 -3.90
C MET A 100 6.30 -4.03 -3.96
N ASP A 101 5.56 -4.60 -4.92
CA ASP A 101 4.12 -4.39 -5.02
C ASP A 101 3.53 -5.50 -5.90
N VAL A 102 2.22 -5.67 -5.86
CA VAL A 102 1.53 -6.66 -6.71
C VAL A 102 1.48 -6.24 -8.18
N ILE A 103 1.57 -4.94 -8.48
CA ILE A 103 1.46 -4.41 -9.85
C ILE A 103 2.47 -3.29 -10.07
N CYS A 104 3.21 -3.36 -11.18
CA CYS A 104 4.04 -2.24 -11.66
C CYS A 104 3.42 -1.65 -12.94
N LEU A 105 2.89 -0.46 -12.85
CA LEU A 105 2.36 0.23 -14.05
C LEU A 105 3.52 0.69 -14.96
N PRO A 106 3.28 0.80 -16.28
CA PRO A 106 4.36 1.17 -17.24
C PRO A 106 5.09 2.45 -16.90
N GLU A 107 4.44 3.44 -16.38
CA GLU A 107 5.08 4.67 -15.92
C GLU A 107 5.99 4.49 -14.68
N UNK A 108 5.78 3.49 -14.00
CA UNK A 108 6.59 3.18 -12.94
C UNK A 108 7.73 2.45 -13.42
N UNK A 109 7.75 1.67 -14.46
CA UNK A 109 8.80 1.07 -15.07
C UNK A 109 9.72 1.97 -15.77
N UNK A 110 9.28 3.03 -16.09
CA UNK A 110 10.00 4.09 -16.68
C UNK A 110 10.82 4.96 -15.74
N GLN A 111 10.28 5.07 -14.57
CA GLN A 111 11.04 5.82 -13.53
C GLN A 111 12.18 4.97 -12.95
N ILE A 112 11.89 3.73 -12.66
CA ILE A 112 12.84 2.75 -12.08
C ILE A 112 14.10 2.62 -12.97
N ARG A 113 13.91 2.53 -14.26
CA ARG A 113 15.02 2.36 -15.23
C ARG A 113 16.05 3.51 -15.27
N LYS A 114 15.79 4.59 -14.56
CA LYS A 114 16.73 5.72 -14.45
C LYS A 114 17.87 5.44 -13.46
N TYR A 115 17.73 4.37 -12.68
CA TYR A 115 18.66 4.03 -11.59
C TYR A 115 19.14 2.60 -11.78
N ASP A 116 20.43 2.40 -11.75
CA ASP A 116 21.06 1.07 -11.94
C ASP A 116 20.85 0.15 -10.74
N ASN A 117 20.62 0.74 -9.55
CA ASN A 117 20.47 0.02 -8.29
C ASN A 117 19.03 -0.03 -7.77
N VAL A 118 18.03 0.22 -8.64
CA VAL A 118 16.62 0.16 -8.25
C VAL A 118 15.94 -0.99 -9.01
N HIS A 119 15.31 -1.90 -8.27
CA HIS A 119 14.68 -3.09 -8.83
C HIS A 119 13.24 -3.21 -8.36
N PHE A 120 12.36 -3.68 -9.24
CA PHE A 120 10.98 -4.01 -8.88
C PHE A 120 10.84 -5.53 -8.78
N VAL A 121 10.20 -5.96 -7.70
CA VAL A 121 9.83 -7.36 -7.46
C VAL A 121 8.31 -7.41 -7.28
N GLU A 122 7.63 -8.19 -8.14
CA GLU A 122 6.20 -8.47 -7.96
C GLU A 122 6.04 -9.28 -6.68
N HIS A 123 5.24 -8.78 -5.76
CA HIS A 123 5.14 -9.38 -4.43
C HIS A 123 3.77 -9.12 -3.80
N ASP A 124 3.12 -10.18 -3.37
CA ASP A 124 1.91 -10.11 -2.53
C ASP A 124 2.34 -10.18 -1.07
N ALA A 125 2.27 -9.06 -0.36
CA ALA A 125 2.70 -8.95 1.03
C ALA A 125 1.95 -9.89 1.99
N THR A 126 0.79 -10.42 1.58
CA THR A 126 -0.01 -11.36 2.37
C THR A 126 0.19 -12.81 1.93
N ASN A 127 0.66 -13.01 0.69
CA ASN A 127 0.87 -14.30 0.05
C ASN A 127 -0.43 -15.14 -0.04
N ILE A 128 -1.57 -14.47 -0.27
CA ILE A 128 -2.87 -15.14 -0.35
C ILE A 128 -3.50 -15.08 -1.75
N ALA A 129 -3.07 -14.14 -2.61
CA ALA A 129 -3.80 -13.76 -3.81
C ALA A 129 -4.04 -14.95 -4.76
N GLU A 130 -3.00 -15.75 -5.01
CA GLU A 130 -3.13 -16.89 -5.91
C GLU A 130 -4.09 -17.95 -5.35
N ARG A 131 -3.96 -18.30 -4.07
CA ARG A 131 -4.84 -19.27 -3.41
C ARG A 131 -6.29 -18.77 -3.35
N LEU A 132 -6.48 -17.49 -3.01
CA LEU A 132 -7.80 -16.89 -2.97
C LEU A 132 -8.48 -16.94 -4.36
N TYR A 133 -7.72 -16.65 -5.42
CA TYR A 133 -8.22 -16.76 -6.80
C TYR A 133 -8.68 -18.18 -7.11
N TRP A 134 -7.84 -19.19 -6.82
CA TRP A 134 -8.19 -20.58 -7.13
C TRP A 134 -9.39 -21.05 -6.30
N ASN A 135 -9.49 -20.68 -5.02
CA ASN A 135 -10.65 -21.00 -4.19
C ASN A 135 -11.94 -20.42 -4.82
N GLY A 136 -11.89 -19.21 -5.35
CA GLY A 136 -13.03 -18.62 -6.07
C GLY A 136 -13.39 -19.36 -7.35
N GLN A 137 -12.39 -19.78 -8.14
CA GLN A 137 -12.62 -20.53 -9.39
C GLN A 137 -13.22 -21.92 -9.12
N GLU A 138 -12.72 -22.61 -8.11
CA GLU A 138 -13.14 -23.96 -7.73
C GLU A 138 -14.35 -23.99 -6.80
N ARG A 139 -14.87 -22.81 -6.42
CA ARG A 139 -16.00 -22.63 -5.50
C ARG A 139 -15.74 -23.24 -4.11
N ILE A 140 -14.49 -23.22 -3.69
CA ILE A 140 -14.07 -23.63 -2.36
C ILE A 140 -14.27 -22.44 -1.42
N SER A 141 -15.20 -22.57 -0.46
CA SER A 141 -15.51 -21.50 0.50
C SER A 141 -14.53 -21.54 1.68
N GLU A 142 -13.27 -21.30 1.36
CA GLU A 142 -12.17 -21.27 2.32
C GLU A 142 -11.33 -20.00 2.11
N LEU A 143 -11.04 -19.29 3.19
CA LEU A 143 -10.19 -18.11 3.18
C LEU A 143 -8.74 -18.52 3.44
N PRO A 144 -7.80 -18.22 2.52
CA PRO A 144 -6.41 -18.61 2.75
C PRO A 144 -5.79 -17.82 3.91
N GLU A 145 -5.04 -18.52 4.75
CA GLU A 145 -4.34 -17.85 5.86
C GLU A 145 -3.15 -17.04 5.33
N PRO A 146 -2.94 -15.83 5.84
CA PRO A 146 -1.80 -15.03 5.42
C PRO A 146 -0.49 -15.68 5.86
N ALA A 147 0.48 -15.69 4.97
CA ALA A 147 1.80 -16.30 5.20
C ALA A 147 2.86 -15.42 4.52
N PRO A 148 3.18 -14.23 5.06
CA PRO A 148 4.15 -13.34 4.43
C PRO A 148 5.44 -14.06 4.08
N ASP A 149 5.91 -13.86 2.86
CA ASP A 149 7.12 -14.52 2.37
C ASP A 149 8.36 -13.86 2.99
N THR A 150 9.03 -14.59 3.85
CA THR A 150 10.22 -14.11 4.56
C THR A 150 11.48 -14.18 3.69
N SER A 151 11.45 -14.85 2.54
CA SER A 151 12.63 -15.06 1.69
C SER A 151 13.05 -13.80 0.93
N VAL A 152 12.13 -12.86 0.75
CA VAL A 152 12.39 -11.64 -0.03
C VAL A 152 13.14 -10.56 0.76
N ILE A 153 13.18 -10.69 2.09
CA ILE A 153 13.93 -9.76 2.95
C ILE A 153 15.11 -10.55 3.53
N ASP A 154 16.26 -10.31 2.97
CA ASP A 154 17.47 -11.05 3.30
C ASP A 154 18.27 -10.35 4.42
N GLN A 155 19.35 -11.01 4.86
CA GLN A 155 20.23 -10.48 5.91
C GLN A 155 21.04 -9.25 5.51
N ASN A 156 20.98 -8.84 4.22
CA ASN A 156 21.60 -7.60 3.75
C ASN A 156 20.61 -6.42 3.77
N SER A 157 19.35 -6.68 4.16
CA SER A 157 18.34 -5.64 4.28
C SER A 157 18.59 -4.80 5.53
N GLY A 158 19.00 -3.56 5.34
CA GLY A 158 19.22 -2.61 6.44
C GLY A 158 17.92 -1.96 6.90
N LEU A 159 17.02 -1.66 5.95
CA LEU A 159 15.75 -1.00 6.24
C LEU A 159 14.62 -1.61 5.40
N VAL A 160 13.53 -1.92 6.07
CA VAL A 160 12.26 -2.29 5.41
C VAL A 160 11.25 -1.17 5.65
N VAL A 161 10.63 -0.68 4.58
CA VAL A 161 9.60 0.35 4.65
C VAL A 161 8.27 -0.28 4.23
N SER A 162 7.27 -0.28 5.11
CA SER A 162 5.89 -0.60 4.77
C SER A 162 5.15 0.72 4.56
N LEU A 163 4.80 1.02 3.31
CA LEU A 163 4.38 2.36 2.90
C LEU A 163 2.92 2.36 2.46
N ASN A 164 2.05 2.80 3.36
CA ASN A 164 0.61 2.98 3.12
C ASN A 164 -0.13 1.72 2.65
N ILE A 165 0.40 0.51 2.92
CA ILE A 165 -0.28 -0.74 2.53
C ILE A 165 -1.01 -1.43 3.67
N LEU A 166 -0.63 -1.22 4.93
CA LEU A 166 -1.20 -1.97 6.07
C LEU A 166 -2.74 -1.94 6.06
N SER A 167 -3.31 -0.76 5.86
CA SER A 167 -4.77 -0.55 5.80
C SER A 167 -5.38 -1.00 4.46
N GLN A 168 -4.57 -1.32 3.45
CA GLN A 168 -5.02 -1.66 2.11
C GLN A 168 -5.02 -3.18 1.84
N LEU A 169 -4.33 -3.95 2.68
CA LEU A 169 -4.12 -5.39 2.47
C LEU A 169 -5.42 -6.18 2.30
N TRP A 170 -6.48 -5.74 2.96
CA TRP A 170 -7.77 -6.43 2.96
C TRP A 170 -8.72 -5.95 1.84
N VAL A 171 -8.50 -4.77 1.26
CA VAL A 171 -9.49 -4.09 0.40
C VAL A 171 -9.84 -4.93 -0.83
N VAL A 172 -8.84 -5.32 -1.61
CA VAL A 172 -9.06 -6.13 -2.83
C VAL A 172 -9.47 -7.58 -2.46
N PRO A 173 -8.78 -8.26 -1.53
CA PRO A 173 -9.19 -9.61 -1.14
C PRO A 173 -10.61 -9.70 -0.59
N ARG A 174 -11.03 -8.75 0.25
CA ARG A 174 -12.39 -8.70 0.81
C ARG A 174 -13.44 -8.60 -0.31
N ALA A 175 -13.21 -7.68 -1.25
CA ALA A 175 -14.13 -7.48 -2.37
C ALA A 175 -14.25 -8.76 -3.23
N TYR A 176 -13.14 -9.45 -3.47
CA TYR A 176 -13.15 -10.72 -4.21
C TYR A 176 -13.88 -11.81 -3.43
N ALA A 177 -13.56 -12.00 -2.16
CA ALA A 177 -14.19 -13.01 -1.30
C ALA A 177 -15.71 -12.82 -1.24
N ALA A 178 -16.18 -11.60 -1.02
CA ALA A 178 -17.62 -11.26 -0.95
C ALA A 178 -18.35 -11.60 -2.25
N ASN A 179 -17.69 -11.52 -3.40
CA ASN A 179 -18.31 -11.77 -4.69
C ASN A 179 -18.23 -13.25 -5.14
N HIS A 180 -17.22 -14.00 -4.69
CA HIS A 180 -16.93 -15.33 -5.23
C HIS A 180 -17.08 -16.45 -4.19
N LEU A 181 -16.93 -16.17 -2.89
CA LEU A 181 -17.00 -17.19 -1.81
C LEU A 181 -18.31 -17.03 -1.03
N ARG A 182 -19.42 -17.15 -1.74
CA ARG A 182 -20.79 -16.80 -1.25
C ARG A 182 -21.31 -17.62 -0.05
N ALA A 183 -20.67 -18.74 0.29
CA ALA A 183 -21.07 -19.51 1.47
C ALA A 183 -20.49 -18.96 2.78
N LEU A 184 -19.55 -18.00 2.69
CA LEU A 184 -18.97 -17.36 3.88
C LEU A 184 -19.87 -16.25 4.37
N THR A 185 -19.93 -16.10 5.68
CA THR A 185 -20.67 -14.98 6.31
C THR A 185 -19.80 -13.71 6.26
N GLU A 186 -20.43 -12.55 6.39
CA GLU A 186 -19.73 -11.29 6.47
C GLU A 186 -18.75 -11.28 7.65
N ASP A 187 -19.16 -11.79 8.81
CA ASP A 187 -18.31 -11.86 10.00
C ASP A 187 -17.04 -12.68 9.77
N GLN A 188 -17.13 -13.81 9.06
CA GLN A 188 -15.98 -14.63 8.72
C GLN A 188 -14.99 -13.86 7.84
N VAL A 189 -15.50 -13.12 6.88
CA VAL A 189 -14.67 -12.30 5.97
C VAL A 189 -14.03 -11.13 6.74
N GLU A 190 -14.78 -10.46 7.61
CA GLU A 190 -14.26 -9.35 8.41
C GLU A 190 -13.17 -9.82 9.39
N GLU A 191 -13.36 -10.94 10.07
CA GLU A 191 -12.36 -11.53 10.95
C GLU A 191 -11.07 -11.86 10.18
N TRP A 192 -11.23 -12.45 9.00
CA TRP A 192 -10.10 -12.77 8.13
C TRP A 192 -9.34 -11.52 7.69
N CYS A 193 -10.05 -10.45 7.34
CA CYS A 193 -9.41 -9.17 6.98
C CYS A 193 -8.55 -8.65 8.14
N GLY A 194 -9.03 -8.79 9.38
CA GLY A 194 -8.24 -8.47 10.57
C GLY A 194 -6.96 -9.30 10.65
N ARG A 195 -7.05 -10.61 10.31
CA ARG A 195 -5.85 -11.47 10.31
C ARG A 195 -4.83 -11.04 9.24
N LEU A 196 -5.27 -10.57 8.06
CA LEU A 196 -4.36 -10.06 7.03
C LEU A 196 -3.53 -8.88 7.56
N VAL A 197 -4.21 -7.93 8.23
CA VAL A 197 -3.57 -6.73 8.80
C VAL A 197 -2.60 -7.14 9.93
N ALA A 198 -3.08 -7.96 10.87
CA ALA A 198 -2.30 -8.41 12.03
C ALA A 198 -1.04 -9.18 11.59
N SER A 199 -1.20 -10.12 10.65
CA SER A 199 -0.09 -10.93 10.14
C SER A 199 1.01 -10.07 9.51
N HIS A 200 0.65 -9.05 8.73
CA HIS A 200 1.64 -8.15 8.12
C HIS A 200 2.36 -7.33 9.21
N TYR A 201 1.61 -6.80 10.18
CA TYR A 201 2.22 -6.05 11.28
C TYR A 201 3.17 -6.94 12.10
N ASP A 202 2.76 -8.15 12.45
CA ASP A 202 3.59 -9.11 13.20
C ASP A 202 4.84 -9.48 12.39
N TYR A 203 4.69 -9.68 11.08
CA TYR A 203 5.82 -9.92 10.19
C TYR A 203 6.83 -8.77 10.26
N LEU A 204 6.37 -7.53 10.12
CA LEU A 204 7.26 -6.35 10.21
C LEU A 204 7.98 -6.30 11.56
N ARG A 205 7.26 -6.62 12.66
CA ARG A 205 7.82 -6.61 14.02
C ARG A 205 8.82 -7.75 14.27
N SER A 206 8.79 -8.79 13.45
CA SER A 206 9.69 -9.94 13.57
C SER A 206 11.02 -9.75 12.82
N LEU A 207 11.11 -8.75 11.94
CA LEU A 207 12.29 -8.53 11.11
C LEU A 207 13.51 -8.13 11.96
N PRO A 208 14.70 -8.64 11.61
CA PRO A 208 15.92 -8.32 12.36
C PRO A 208 16.49 -6.93 12.04
N CYS A 209 16.08 -6.33 10.90
CA CYS A 209 16.54 -5.02 10.43
C CYS A 209 15.64 -3.89 10.93
N ASP A 210 16.04 -2.66 10.66
CA ASP A 210 15.22 -1.49 10.95
C ASP A 210 13.93 -1.50 10.10
N VAL A 211 12.83 -1.02 10.68
CA VAL A 211 11.53 -0.98 9.98
C VAL A 211 10.93 0.43 10.08
N CYS A 212 10.52 0.96 8.94
CA CYS A 212 9.74 2.20 8.83
C CYS A 212 8.32 1.81 8.41
N LEU A 213 7.34 2.11 9.25
CA LEU A 213 5.92 1.88 8.93
C LEU A 213 5.24 3.23 8.77
N VAL A 214 4.60 3.44 7.63
CA VAL A 214 3.68 4.57 7.41
C VAL A 214 2.32 3.95 7.06
N ALA A 215 1.29 4.25 7.84
CA ALA A 215 -0.02 3.65 7.62
C ALA A 215 -1.13 4.55 8.16
N ASP A 216 -2.22 4.64 7.42
CA ASP A 216 -3.44 5.17 8.02
C ASP A 216 -4.05 4.09 8.93
N HIS A 217 -4.60 4.54 10.05
CA HIS A 217 -5.21 3.63 11.03
C HIS A 217 -6.67 3.99 11.33
N GLU A 218 -7.15 5.11 10.75
CA GLU A 218 -8.49 5.59 11.00
C GLU A 218 -9.03 6.37 9.79
N PHE A 219 -10.28 6.14 9.45
CA PHE A 219 -11.01 6.83 8.37
C PHE A 219 -12.07 7.73 9.00
N VAL A 220 -12.05 9.01 8.66
CA VAL A 220 -12.96 10.02 9.22
C VAL A 220 -13.75 10.69 8.10
N LYS A 221 -15.06 10.75 8.25
CA LYS A 221 -15.93 11.55 7.38
C LYS A 221 -16.37 12.81 8.12
N ARG A 222 -16.32 13.97 7.43
CA ARG A 222 -16.81 15.24 7.98
C ARG A 222 -17.80 15.87 7.03
N ASP A 223 -18.78 16.58 7.61
CA ASP A 223 -19.74 17.37 6.85
C ASP A 223 -19.14 18.72 6.39
N GLN A 224 -19.96 19.55 5.75
CA GLN A 224 -19.56 20.90 5.26
C GLN A 224 -19.16 21.85 6.39
N ALA A 225 -19.67 21.64 7.62
CA ALA A 225 -19.34 22.47 8.78
C ALA A 225 -18.06 21.94 9.50
N GLY A 226 -17.46 20.83 9.02
CA GLY A 226 -16.29 20.22 9.62
C GLY A 226 -16.60 19.25 10.77
N GLN A 227 -17.91 19.01 11.05
CA GLN A 227 -18.31 18.07 12.11
C GLN A 227 -18.09 16.62 11.69
N VAL A 228 -17.63 15.79 12.61
CA VAL A 228 -17.41 14.36 12.36
C VAL A 228 -18.73 13.64 12.19
N ILE A 229 -18.93 12.99 11.04
CA ILE A 229 -20.10 12.14 10.72
C ILE A 229 -19.84 10.69 11.17
N SER A 230 -18.66 10.17 10.83
CA SER A 230 -18.24 8.81 11.24
C SER A 230 -16.72 8.75 11.42
N ARG A 231 -16.31 7.74 12.18
CA ARG A 231 -14.91 7.44 12.48
C ARG A 231 -14.79 5.91 12.56
N ASP A 232 -13.99 5.34 11.69
CA ASP A 232 -13.90 3.88 11.50
C ASP A 232 -12.42 3.47 11.48
N SER A 233 -12.07 2.34 12.11
CA SER A 233 -10.70 1.79 12.03
C SER A 233 -10.44 1.27 10.61
N THR A 234 -9.27 1.59 10.04
CA THR A 234 -8.82 1.02 8.77
C THR A 234 -7.94 -0.21 8.96
N VAL A 235 -7.57 -0.50 10.20
CA VAL A 235 -6.66 -1.60 10.56
C VAL A 235 -7.33 -2.65 11.45
N TYR A 236 -8.66 -2.77 11.37
CA TYR A 236 -9.44 -3.81 12.08
C TYR A 236 -9.17 -3.83 13.59
N GLY A 237 -9.00 -2.66 14.20
CA GLY A 237 -8.78 -2.54 15.63
C GLY A 237 -7.41 -3.01 16.12
N LEU A 238 -6.47 -3.27 15.21
CA LEU A 238 -5.09 -3.59 15.59
C LEU A 238 -4.52 -2.46 16.46
N GLU A 239 -4.02 -2.84 17.64
CA GLU A 239 -3.42 -1.87 18.56
C GLU A 239 -2.00 -1.50 18.11
N LEU A 240 -1.86 -0.31 17.57
CA LEU A 240 -0.57 0.24 17.19
C LEU A 240 0.00 1.10 18.33
N PRO A 241 1.30 1.09 18.56
CA PRO A 241 1.88 1.99 19.57
C PRO A 241 1.70 3.45 19.16
N LYS A 242 1.95 4.36 20.09
CA LYS A 242 1.95 5.80 19.76
C LYS A 242 2.91 6.05 18.59
N PRO A 243 2.46 6.73 17.51
CA PRO A 243 3.35 7.00 16.38
C PRO A 243 4.43 8.04 16.72
N ASP A 244 5.56 7.94 16.04
CA ASP A 244 6.64 8.94 16.12
C ASP A 244 6.22 10.26 15.46
N ASP A 245 5.38 10.17 14.38
CA ASP A 245 4.79 11.32 13.71
C ASP A 245 3.38 10.97 13.22
N SER A 246 2.52 11.97 13.05
CA SER A 246 1.16 11.74 12.53
C SER A 246 0.63 12.95 11.78
N TRP A 247 -0.26 12.71 10.82
CA TRP A 247 -0.88 13.76 10.01
C TRP A 247 -2.23 13.31 9.41
N ILE A 248 -2.96 14.26 8.87
CA ILE A 248 -4.23 13.99 8.16
C ILE A 248 -3.94 13.91 6.66
N TRP A 249 -4.41 12.84 6.03
CA TRP A 249 -4.47 12.72 4.57
C TRP A 249 -5.90 13.03 4.11
N ASN A 250 -6.11 14.16 3.47
CA ASN A 250 -7.39 14.52 2.87
C ASN A 250 -7.54 13.74 1.55
N ILE A 251 -8.06 12.52 1.65
CA ILE A 251 -8.17 11.59 0.52
C ILE A 251 -9.30 11.98 -0.43
N GLY A 252 -10.35 12.65 0.08
CA GLY A 252 -11.50 13.09 -0.72
C GLY A 252 -12.06 14.43 -0.22
N PRO A 253 -11.52 15.55 -0.70
CA PRO A 253 -12.03 16.86 -0.29
C PRO A 253 -13.44 17.11 -0.79
N ILE A 254 -14.18 17.96 -0.07
CA ILE A 254 -15.52 18.42 -0.46
C ILE A 254 -15.46 19.02 -1.87
N GLY A 255 -16.43 18.70 -2.69
CA GLY A 255 -16.54 19.19 -4.06
C GLY A 255 -15.84 18.35 -5.11
N LYS A 256 -15.08 17.32 -4.70
CA LYS A 256 -14.43 16.38 -5.61
C LYS A 256 -15.20 15.06 -5.70
N ASP A 257 -15.16 14.25 -4.64
CA ASP A 257 -15.85 12.95 -4.60
C ASP A 257 -17.28 13.08 -4.05
N SER A 258 -17.51 14.05 -3.18
CA SER A 258 -18.82 14.36 -2.61
C SER A 258 -18.99 15.86 -2.45
N ARG A 259 -20.21 16.35 -2.69
CA ARG A 259 -20.53 17.77 -2.49
C ARG A 259 -20.76 18.11 -1.01
N PHE A 260 -21.04 17.09 -0.18
CA PHE A 260 -21.55 17.26 1.17
C PHE A 260 -20.59 16.84 2.27
N MET A 261 -19.55 16.07 1.94
CA MET A 261 -18.64 15.54 2.94
C MET A 261 -17.20 15.44 2.41
N SER A 262 -16.25 15.59 3.32
CA SER A 262 -14.85 15.23 3.10
C SER A 262 -14.58 13.84 3.66
N LYS A 263 -13.52 13.22 3.12
CA LYS A 263 -12.98 11.92 3.56
C LYS A 263 -11.52 12.13 3.94
N GLU A 264 -11.18 11.77 5.15
CA GLU A 264 -9.85 11.94 5.72
C GLU A 264 -9.35 10.61 6.26
N LEU A 265 -8.05 10.39 6.15
CA LEU A 265 -7.36 9.28 6.81
C LEU A 265 -6.40 9.87 7.86
N ILE A 266 -6.41 9.30 9.06
CA ILE A 266 -5.42 9.66 10.08
C ILE A 266 -4.24 8.72 9.88
N VAL A 267 -3.11 9.29 9.52
CA VAL A 267 -1.88 8.55 9.21
C VAL A 267 -0.94 8.63 10.39
N GLY A 268 -0.40 7.50 10.79
CA GLY A 268 0.70 7.38 11.72
C GLY A 268 1.97 6.94 11.01
N ALA A 269 3.10 7.26 11.60
CA ALA A 269 4.40 6.84 11.10
C ALA A 269 5.28 6.41 12.28
N TRP A 270 5.92 5.25 12.12
CA TRP A 270 6.70 4.58 13.19
C TRP A 270 8.05 4.14 12.65
N TYR A 271 9.08 4.26 13.49
CA TYR A 271 10.38 3.67 13.24
C TYR A 271 10.69 2.65 14.32
N PHE A 272 10.83 1.41 13.92
CA PHE A 272 11.21 0.31 14.82
C PHE A 272 12.66 -0.06 14.54
N GLN A 273 13.49 0.11 15.54
CA GLN A 273 14.90 -0.28 15.44
C GLN A 273 15.02 -1.80 15.44
N GLY A 274 15.79 -2.33 14.50
CA GLY A 274 16.04 -3.76 14.39
C GLY A 274 16.74 -4.32 15.62
N ARG A 275 16.48 -5.60 15.89
CA ARG A 275 17.16 -6.31 16.97
C ARG A 275 18.56 -6.69 16.53
N ASN A 276 19.50 -5.75 16.64
CA ASN A 276 20.91 -6.03 16.38
C ASN A 276 21.49 -6.91 17.50
N GLU A 277 21.03 -8.17 17.60
CA GLU A 277 21.81 -9.18 18.32
C GLU A 277 22.83 -9.77 17.35
N VAL A 278 24.09 -9.55 17.67
CA VAL A 278 25.26 -10.20 17.05
C VAL A 278 25.68 -9.72 15.65
N ARG A 279 26.19 -8.48 15.56
CA ARG A 279 27.23 -8.18 14.57
C ARG A 279 28.49 -7.67 15.32
N ARG A 280 28.91 -8.38 16.37
CA ARG A 280 30.21 -8.17 17.03
C ARG A 280 30.94 -9.50 17.07
N LEU A 281 31.48 -9.91 15.92
CA LEU A 281 32.62 -10.85 15.86
C LEU A 281 33.48 -10.48 14.66
#